data_f9e4ab456b5e75234dc64a278d3e39f1
#
_entry.id   f9e4ab456b5e75234dc64a278d3e39f1
#
_cell.length_a   1.000
_cell.length_b   1.000
_cell.length_c   1.000
_cell.angle_alpha   90.00
_cell.angle_beta   90.00
_cell.angle_gamma   90.00
#
_symmetry.space_group_name_H-M   'P 1'
#
loop_
_entity.id
_entity.type
_entity.pdbx_description
1 polymer ?
#
loop_
_entity_poly.entity_id
_entity_poly.type
_entity_poly.pdbx_seq_one_letter_code
_entity_poly.pdbx_strand_id
1 'polypeptide(L)'
;MSNKKKIAVFLSGLDEEYQNQITQGIHEFAAAHNIDVLHFIAFGGILNNGSYDTGEYNIFRLPNLQEPDGVILLTNTIASPETVREIINQVRASGVPAVSVDADYQDFFSICVDNHSAMVQIVRHFTDEHGLRRINYVSGPDDNPDSIARLAAYKQVLEEHNIPIEEARIYHGTFQRRDGRTAVDVFLRSDLPMPEAIVCANDTMAVSVIGALNARGIRVPGDIMVSGFDNTYNARNYAPEISSVARPLGQCGALACQLLYNAWHGVPQTRVHKLEMQPRFTESCGCGAHYCDTIRDFKKHNYQIQEDFNVDISLLSRMACSLVECANYEEYIEALKEFVLETNCEEFYLCLCENWLGNALPATQAEPDPSTADACLIHGYTQRMLVPLSYYEGKFRCHEDFHVDQMLPALYRQVDHMR
;
A
#
# COMPACT_ATOMS: atom_id res chain seq x y z
N MET A 1 -7.45 -18.17 30.64
CA MET A 1 -7.68 -17.07 29.67
C MET A 1 -7.28 -17.63 28.31
N SER A 2 -8.13 -17.59 27.31
CA SER A 2 -7.77 -17.99 25.93
C SER A 2 -6.72 -16.99 25.45
N ASN A 3 -5.53 -17.48 25.09
CA ASN A 3 -4.50 -16.61 24.52
C ASN A 3 -5.02 -16.10 23.19
N LYS A 4 -5.24 -14.80 23.05
CA LYS A 4 -5.73 -14.15 21.85
C LYS A 4 -4.72 -14.36 20.73
N LYS A 5 -5.17 -14.77 19.55
CA LYS A 5 -4.29 -14.96 18.39
C LYS A 5 -3.77 -13.63 17.88
N LYS A 6 -2.54 -13.60 17.38
CA LYS A 6 -1.86 -12.41 16.88
C LYS A 6 -1.41 -12.59 15.44
N ILE A 7 -1.64 -11.59 14.61
CA ILE A 7 -1.15 -11.53 13.23
C ILE A 7 -0.17 -10.38 13.08
N ALA A 8 1.02 -10.65 12.55
CA ALA A 8 1.96 -9.62 12.13
C ALA A 8 1.76 -9.27 10.65
N VAL A 9 1.66 -7.99 10.31
CA VAL A 9 1.48 -7.50 8.94
C VAL A 9 2.68 -6.64 8.55
N PHE A 10 3.33 -6.97 7.44
CA PHE A 10 4.48 -6.26 6.90
C PHE A 10 4.07 -5.51 5.64
N LEU A 11 4.21 -4.19 5.62
CA LEU A 11 3.85 -3.34 4.48
C LEU A 11 4.64 -2.03 4.48
N SER A 12 4.60 -1.32 3.35
CA SER A 12 5.11 0.04 3.23
C SER A 12 4.04 0.95 2.61
N GLY A 13 3.94 2.22 3.06
CA GLY A 13 3.03 3.20 2.50
C GLY A 13 1.55 2.98 2.89
N LEU A 14 1.22 3.02 4.18
CA LEU A 14 -0.17 2.81 4.66
C LEU A 14 -1.17 3.87 4.16
N ASP A 15 -0.71 5.04 3.78
CA ASP A 15 -1.48 6.14 3.21
C ASP A 15 -1.96 5.89 1.76
N GLU A 16 -1.42 4.86 1.10
CA GLU A 16 -1.83 4.47 -0.24
C GLU A 16 -3.15 3.68 -0.23
N GLU A 17 -4.02 3.95 -1.21
CA GLU A 17 -5.36 3.30 -1.32
C GLU A 17 -5.28 1.78 -1.33
N TYR A 18 -4.27 1.20 -1.97
CA TYR A 18 -4.05 -0.24 -2.07
C TYR A 18 -3.85 -0.88 -0.69
N GLN A 19 -2.90 -0.36 0.08
CA GLN A 19 -2.59 -0.87 1.42
C GLN A 19 -3.75 -0.63 2.38
N ASN A 20 -4.36 0.55 2.32
CA ASN A 20 -5.46 0.93 3.18
C ASN A 20 -6.65 -0.03 3.04
N GLN A 21 -7.09 -0.34 1.81
CA GLN A 21 -8.21 -1.24 1.58
C GLN A 21 -7.92 -2.68 2.02
N ILE A 22 -6.69 -3.19 1.79
CA ILE A 22 -6.31 -4.53 2.27
C ILE A 22 -6.31 -4.56 3.80
N THR A 23 -5.72 -3.54 4.43
CA THR A 23 -5.64 -3.41 5.89
C THR A 23 -7.04 -3.32 6.51
N GLN A 24 -7.97 -2.60 5.88
CA GLN A 24 -9.35 -2.56 6.31
C GLN A 24 -9.98 -3.96 6.33
N GLY A 25 -9.79 -4.75 5.27
CA GLY A 25 -10.29 -6.14 5.23
C GLY A 25 -9.66 -7.04 6.30
N ILE A 26 -8.37 -6.84 6.61
CA ILE A 26 -7.69 -7.50 7.72
C ILE A 26 -8.34 -7.14 9.06
N HIS A 27 -8.57 -5.85 9.32
CA HIS A 27 -9.15 -5.36 10.57
C HIS A 27 -10.59 -5.83 10.77
N GLU A 28 -11.41 -5.79 9.72
CA GLU A 28 -12.80 -6.27 9.79
C GLU A 28 -12.87 -7.75 10.17
N PHE A 29 -12.03 -8.60 9.55
CA PHE A 29 -11.96 -10.02 9.90
C PHE A 29 -11.40 -10.24 11.31
N ALA A 30 -10.33 -9.56 11.67
CA ALA A 30 -9.66 -9.70 12.97
C ALA A 30 -10.60 -9.30 14.13
N ALA A 31 -11.32 -8.20 13.98
CA ALA A 31 -12.30 -7.74 14.97
C ALA A 31 -13.43 -8.77 15.16
N ALA A 32 -13.95 -9.35 14.07
CA ALA A 32 -15.00 -10.37 14.14
C ALA A 32 -14.56 -11.69 14.82
N HIS A 33 -13.25 -11.98 14.81
CA HIS A 33 -12.70 -13.25 15.32
C HIS A 33 -11.83 -13.08 16.57
N ASN A 34 -11.82 -11.88 17.16
CA ASN A 34 -11.02 -11.58 18.36
C ASN A 34 -9.53 -11.88 18.18
N ILE A 35 -8.94 -11.32 17.11
CA ILE A 35 -7.53 -11.46 16.72
C ILE A 35 -6.85 -10.10 16.88
N ASP A 36 -5.65 -10.06 17.44
CA ASP A 36 -4.80 -8.88 17.48
C ASP A 36 -4.00 -8.75 16.19
N VAL A 37 -3.87 -7.53 15.66
CA VAL A 37 -3.09 -7.24 14.46
C VAL A 37 -1.97 -6.27 14.80
N LEU A 38 -0.75 -6.65 14.47
CA LEU A 38 0.47 -5.88 14.67
C LEU A 38 1.00 -5.45 13.29
N HIS A 39 0.98 -4.16 13.01
CA HIS A 39 1.47 -3.62 11.75
C HIS A 39 2.92 -3.15 11.88
N PHE A 40 3.79 -3.65 10.99
CA PHE A 40 5.17 -3.20 10.82
C PHE A 40 5.21 -2.42 9.52
N ILE A 41 5.26 -1.08 9.62
CA ILE A 41 5.02 -0.16 8.52
C ILE A 41 6.26 0.68 8.27
N ALA A 42 6.77 0.64 7.03
CA ALA A 42 7.67 1.67 6.50
C ALA A 42 6.83 2.70 5.71
N PHE A 43 7.21 3.97 5.73
CA PHE A 43 6.41 5.04 5.13
C PHE A 43 6.82 5.39 3.69
N GLY A 44 8.01 4.98 3.23
CA GLY A 44 8.54 5.30 1.90
C GLY A 44 7.73 4.76 0.71
N GLY A 45 6.81 3.82 0.93
CA GLY A 45 5.99 3.21 -0.12
C GLY A 45 6.84 2.46 -1.16
N ILE A 46 6.35 2.46 -2.41
CA ILE A 46 7.04 1.82 -3.55
C ILE A 46 8.13 2.71 -4.18
N LEU A 47 8.27 3.95 -3.75
CA LEU A 47 9.30 4.86 -4.24
C LEU A 47 10.60 4.60 -3.48
N ASN A 48 11.68 4.36 -4.23
CA ASN A 48 13.01 4.21 -3.63
C ASN A 48 13.56 5.60 -3.27
N ASN A 49 13.65 5.90 -1.98
CA ASN A 49 14.17 7.15 -1.44
C ASN A 49 15.65 7.06 -1.01
N GLY A 50 16.34 6.01 -1.42
CA GLY A 50 17.77 5.83 -1.19
C GLY A 50 18.13 5.60 0.28
N SER A 51 18.97 6.46 0.86
CA SER A 51 19.47 6.29 2.23
C SER A 51 18.40 6.44 3.32
N TYR A 52 17.29 7.13 3.05
CA TYR A 52 16.18 7.27 4.01
C TYR A 52 15.46 5.94 4.22
N ASP A 53 15.27 5.15 3.16
CA ASP A 53 14.60 3.84 3.24
C ASP A 53 15.36 2.87 4.15
N THR A 54 16.69 2.98 4.23
CA THR A 54 17.50 2.10 5.07
C THR A 54 17.14 2.22 6.55
N GLY A 55 16.86 3.45 7.02
CA GLY A 55 16.41 3.70 8.39
C GLY A 55 15.00 3.16 8.65
N GLU A 56 14.08 3.44 7.74
CA GLU A 56 12.68 3.00 7.85
C GLU A 56 12.53 1.49 7.82
N TYR A 57 13.29 0.80 6.97
CA TYR A 57 13.20 -0.66 6.83
C TYR A 57 13.72 -1.43 8.06
N ASN A 58 14.38 -0.77 9.01
CA ASN A 58 14.72 -1.39 10.29
C ASN A 58 13.47 -1.85 11.06
N ILE A 59 12.29 -1.23 10.85
CA ILE A 59 11.03 -1.68 11.42
C ILE A 59 10.75 -3.15 11.13
N PHE A 60 11.16 -3.66 9.96
CA PHE A 60 10.94 -5.05 9.55
C PHE A 60 11.86 -6.06 10.26
N ARG A 61 12.90 -5.57 10.94
CA ARG A 61 13.82 -6.39 11.76
C ARG A 61 13.43 -6.42 13.23
N LEU A 62 12.50 -5.53 13.63
CA LEU A 62 12.05 -5.41 15.02
C LEU A 62 11.21 -6.62 15.49
N PRO A 63 10.31 -7.22 14.66
CA PRO A 63 9.42 -8.25 15.16
C PRO A 63 10.13 -9.51 15.63
N ASN A 64 9.83 -9.94 16.85
CA ASN A 64 10.13 -11.30 17.30
C ASN A 64 9.06 -12.26 16.73
N LEU A 65 9.37 -12.93 15.64
CA LEU A 65 8.45 -13.82 14.93
C LEU A 65 8.09 -15.13 15.69
N GLN A 66 8.52 -15.28 16.93
CA GLN A 66 8.05 -16.32 17.83
C GLN A 66 6.76 -15.92 18.58
N GLU A 67 6.37 -14.65 18.51
CA GLU A 67 5.19 -14.16 19.24
C GLU A 67 3.89 -14.16 18.42
N PRO A 68 3.87 -13.73 17.13
CA PRO A 68 2.67 -13.84 16.33
C PRO A 68 2.34 -15.29 15.97
N ASP A 69 1.05 -15.57 15.86
CA ASP A 69 0.54 -16.87 15.40
C ASP A 69 0.47 -16.98 13.88
N GLY A 70 0.56 -15.83 13.16
CA GLY A 70 0.52 -15.77 11.72
C GLY A 70 1.14 -14.49 11.17
N VAL A 71 1.52 -14.50 9.90
CA VAL A 71 2.14 -13.37 9.21
C VAL A 71 1.42 -13.08 7.90
N ILE A 72 1.15 -11.80 7.61
CA ILE A 72 0.65 -11.33 6.31
C ILE A 72 1.72 -10.41 5.70
N LEU A 73 2.04 -10.65 4.44
CA LEU A 73 3.12 -10.00 3.71
C LEU A 73 2.56 -9.23 2.50
N LEU A 74 2.74 -7.91 2.48
CA LEU A 74 2.51 -7.04 1.34
C LEU A 74 3.86 -6.60 0.75
N THR A 75 4.69 -7.56 0.35
CA THR A 75 6.08 -7.31 -0.09
C THR A 75 6.17 -6.53 -1.39
N ASN A 76 5.13 -6.54 -2.21
CA ASN A 76 5.01 -5.73 -3.41
C ASN A 76 4.96 -4.21 -3.13
N THR A 77 4.77 -3.82 -1.87
CA THR A 77 4.77 -2.42 -1.42
C THR A 77 6.15 -1.93 -0.95
N ILE A 78 7.13 -2.84 -0.85
CA ILE A 78 8.49 -2.56 -0.33
C ILE A 78 9.46 -2.42 -1.51
N ALA A 79 10.06 -1.25 -1.68
CA ALA A 79 10.90 -0.93 -2.83
C ALA A 79 12.25 -1.68 -2.87
N SER A 80 12.73 -2.19 -1.73
CA SER A 80 14.03 -2.87 -1.62
C SER A 80 13.93 -4.39 -1.77
N PRO A 81 14.42 -4.99 -2.87
CA PRO A 81 14.45 -6.44 -3.04
C PRO A 81 15.30 -7.16 -1.99
N GLU A 82 16.30 -6.48 -1.43
CA GLU A 82 17.14 -7.02 -0.37
C GLU A 82 16.36 -7.15 0.93
N THR A 83 15.66 -6.09 1.34
CA THR A 83 14.77 -6.08 2.50
C THR A 83 13.68 -7.13 2.38
N VAL A 84 13.06 -7.25 1.20
CA VAL A 84 12.05 -8.30 0.93
C VAL A 84 12.65 -9.69 1.15
N ARG A 85 13.87 -9.96 0.65
CA ARG A 85 14.54 -11.27 0.87
C ARG A 85 14.81 -11.52 2.35
N GLU A 86 15.23 -10.51 3.10
CA GLU A 86 15.47 -10.62 4.55
C GLU A 86 14.16 -11.00 5.26
N ILE A 87 13.06 -10.28 5.02
CA ILE A 87 11.74 -10.56 5.60
C ILE A 87 11.31 -12.00 5.29
N ILE A 88 11.36 -12.40 4.03
CA ILE A 88 10.98 -13.76 3.61
C ILE A 88 11.80 -14.83 4.33
N ASN A 89 13.12 -14.63 4.46
CA ASN A 89 13.99 -15.56 5.16
C ASN A 89 13.70 -15.65 6.66
N GLN A 90 13.42 -14.51 7.30
CA GLN A 90 13.04 -14.46 8.73
C GLN A 90 11.71 -15.19 8.96
N VAL A 91 10.69 -14.92 8.14
CA VAL A 91 9.38 -15.57 8.24
C VAL A 91 9.50 -17.08 7.99
N ARG A 92 10.29 -17.49 7.00
CA ARG A 92 10.55 -18.89 6.70
C ARG A 92 11.27 -19.59 7.86
N ALA A 93 12.25 -18.95 8.46
CA ALA A 93 13.01 -19.49 9.60
C ALA A 93 12.15 -19.61 10.87
N SER A 94 11.16 -18.76 11.04
CA SER A 94 10.26 -18.81 12.22
C SER A 94 9.31 -20.00 12.22
N GLY A 95 8.98 -20.53 11.02
CA GLY A 95 7.99 -21.61 10.86
C GLY A 95 6.53 -21.18 11.13
N VAL A 96 6.27 -19.90 11.34
CA VAL A 96 4.92 -19.36 11.54
C VAL A 96 4.14 -19.38 10.21
N PRO A 97 2.86 -19.80 10.20
CA PRO A 97 2.04 -19.72 9.00
C PRO A 97 2.02 -18.32 8.40
N ALA A 98 2.25 -18.22 7.09
CA ALA A 98 2.32 -16.95 6.41
C ALA A 98 1.46 -16.90 5.14
N VAL A 99 0.94 -15.72 4.83
CA VAL A 99 0.19 -15.39 3.62
C VAL A 99 0.86 -14.22 2.93
N SER A 100 1.14 -14.34 1.64
CA SER A 100 1.57 -13.21 0.80
C SER A 100 0.42 -12.73 -0.09
N VAL A 101 0.31 -11.42 -0.25
CA VAL A 101 -0.65 -10.79 -1.16
C VAL A 101 0.10 -10.24 -2.36
N ASP A 102 -0.40 -10.56 -3.56
CA ASP A 102 0.18 -10.18 -4.87
C ASP A 102 1.66 -10.61 -5.08
N ALA A 103 2.11 -11.61 -4.32
CA ALA A 103 3.40 -12.25 -4.52
C ALA A 103 3.27 -13.76 -4.25
N ASP A 104 3.96 -14.61 -5.01
CA ASP A 104 3.93 -16.06 -4.84
C ASP A 104 5.27 -16.59 -4.30
N TYR A 105 5.25 -17.02 -3.06
CA TYR A 105 6.36 -17.71 -2.40
C TYR A 105 5.97 -19.15 -2.11
N GLN A 106 6.77 -20.10 -2.55
CA GLN A 106 6.43 -21.55 -2.52
C GLN A 106 6.05 -22.08 -1.13
N ASP A 107 6.59 -21.47 -0.07
CA ASP A 107 6.40 -21.92 1.32
C ASP A 107 5.20 -21.25 2.02
N PHE A 108 4.58 -20.26 1.40
CA PHE A 108 3.50 -19.47 1.98
C PHE A 108 2.18 -19.69 1.23
N PHE A 109 1.07 -19.42 1.88
CA PHE A 109 -0.17 -19.18 1.16
C PHE A 109 -0.03 -17.91 0.31
N SER A 110 -0.65 -17.92 -0.86
CA SER A 110 -0.56 -16.82 -1.78
C SER A 110 -1.95 -16.40 -2.25
N ILE A 111 -2.23 -15.10 -2.17
CA ILE A 111 -3.42 -14.48 -2.72
C ILE A 111 -2.96 -13.62 -3.88
N CYS A 112 -3.48 -13.85 -5.07
CA CYS A 112 -3.20 -13.06 -6.24
C CYS A 112 -4.49 -12.75 -7.00
N VAL A 113 -4.42 -11.76 -7.87
CA VAL A 113 -5.52 -11.37 -8.75
C VAL A 113 -5.22 -11.80 -10.19
N ASP A 114 -6.24 -12.06 -10.99
CA ASP A 114 -6.07 -12.44 -12.38
C ASP A 114 -5.97 -11.23 -13.29
N ASN A 115 -4.81 -10.60 -13.31
CA ASN A 115 -4.50 -9.45 -14.16
C ASN A 115 -4.77 -9.70 -15.64
N HIS A 116 -4.44 -10.91 -16.10
CA HIS A 116 -4.57 -11.27 -17.50
C HIS A 116 -6.06 -11.33 -17.92
N SER A 117 -6.87 -12.13 -17.23
CA SER A 117 -8.29 -12.27 -17.57
C SER A 117 -9.07 -10.96 -17.45
N ALA A 118 -8.72 -10.13 -16.49
CA ALA A 118 -9.35 -8.81 -16.35
C ALA A 118 -9.00 -7.86 -17.49
N MET A 119 -7.73 -7.81 -17.90
CA MET A 119 -7.32 -6.99 -19.06
C MET A 119 -7.91 -7.52 -20.37
N VAL A 120 -8.02 -8.84 -20.54
CA VAL A 120 -8.76 -9.43 -21.68
C VAL A 120 -10.18 -8.87 -21.75
N GLN A 121 -10.90 -8.77 -20.64
CA GLN A 121 -12.25 -8.23 -20.61
C GLN A 121 -12.28 -6.74 -20.99
N ILE A 122 -11.31 -5.93 -20.53
CA ILE A 122 -11.20 -4.52 -20.93
C ILE A 122 -10.97 -4.39 -22.44
N VAL A 123 -10.03 -5.13 -23.01
CA VAL A 123 -9.71 -5.00 -24.45
C VAL A 123 -10.84 -5.55 -25.31
N ARG A 124 -11.45 -6.68 -24.92
CA ARG A 124 -12.64 -7.23 -25.61
C ARG A 124 -13.81 -6.27 -25.59
N HIS A 125 -14.02 -5.52 -24.54
CA HIS A 125 -15.07 -4.50 -24.53
C HIS A 125 -14.89 -3.49 -25.68
N PHE A 126 -13.66 -3.07 -25.97
CA PHE A 126 -13.40 -2.18 -27.09
C PHE A 126 -13.54 -2.87 -28.46
N THR A 127 -13.13 -4.13 -28.58
CA THR A 127 -13.20 -4.87 -29.86
C THR A 127 -14.60 -5.40 -30.16
N ASP A 128 -15.30 -5.92 -29.15
CA ASP A 128 -16.57 -6.64 -29.35
C ASP A 128 -17.77 -5.71 -29.24
N GLU A 129 -17.81 -4.85 -28.21
CA GLU A 129 -18.96 -3.98 -27.94
C GLU A 129 -18.87 -2.68 -28.74
N HIS A 130 -17.67 -2.11 -28.90
CA HIS A 130 -17.48 -0.87 -29.66
C HIS A 130 -16.98 -1.10 -31.09
N GLY A 131 -16.59 -2.32 -31.48
CA GLY A 131 -16.12 -2.66 -32.82
C GLY A 131 -14.80 -2.00 -33.23
N LEU A 132 -14.00 -1.54 -32.27
CA LEU A 132 -12.77 -0.77 -32.52
C LEU A 132 -11.63 -1.66 -32.99
N ARG A 133 -10.78 -1.10 -33.86
CA ARG A 133 -9.65 -1.80 -34.47
C ARG A 133 -8.30 -1.09 -34.23
N ARG A 134 -8.31 0.19 -33.95
CA ARG A 134 -7.09 0.99 -33.70
C ARG A 134 -6.98 1.30 -32.21
N ILE A 135 -6.47 0.33 -31.46
CA ILE A 135 -6.37 0.40 -30.01
C ILE A 135 -4.89 0.57 -29.65
N ASN A 136 -4.52 1.66 -29.00
CA ASN A 136 -3.18 1.86 -28.47
C ASN A 136 -3.10 1.38 -27.02
N TYR A 137 -1.90 1.01 -26.56
CA TYR A 137 -1.66 0.51 -25.23
C TYR A 137 -0.56 1.30 -24.53
N VAL A 138 -0.78 1.68 -23.27
CA VAL A 138 0.23 2.27 -22.39
C VAL A 138 0.57 1.25 -21.31
N SER A 139 1.72 0.58 -21.48
CA SER A 139 2.21 -0.47 -20.58
C SER A 139 2.81 0.11 -19.31
N GLY A 140 2.98 -0.74 -18.30
CA GLY A 140 3.85 -0.51 -17.15
C GLY A 140 5.29 -0.98 -17.43
N PRO A 141 6.13 -1.15 -16.36
CA PRO A 141 7.50 -1.63 -16.49
C PRO A 141 7.58 -3.04 -17.11
N ASP A 142 8.59 -3.27 -17.93
CA ASP A 142 8.75 -4.53 -18.68
C ASP A 142 9.19 -5.71 -17.79
N ASP A 143 9.69 -5.45 -16.61
CA ASP A 143 10.11 -6.44 -15.60
C ASP A 143 9.04 -6.72 -14.52
N ASN A 144 7.93 -5.99 -14.56
CA ASN A 144 6.84 -6.16 -13.59
C ASN A 144 5.87 -7.26 -14.04
N PRO A 145 5.62 -8.30 -13.23
CA PRO A 145 4.75 -9.42 -13.60
C PRO A 145 3.32 -9.01 -13.98
N ASP A 146 2.74 -8.03 -13.28
CA ASP A 146 1.38 -7.53 -13.56
C ASP A 146 1.34 -6.81 -14.91
N SER A 147 2.36 -5.97 -15.19
CA SER A 147 2.51 -5.28 -16.46
C SER A 147 2.61 -6.26 -17.64
N ILE A 148 3.46 -7.28 -17.47
CA ILE A 148 3.67 -8.35 -18.47
C ILE A 148 2.35 -9.09 -18.75
N ALA A 149 1.62 -9.48 -17.69
CA ALA A 149 0.35 -10.18 -17.82
C ALA A 149 -0.71 -9.33 -18.54
N ARG A 150 -0.81 -8.04 -18.20
CA ARG A 150 -1.74 -7.09 -18.80
C ARG A 150 -1.41 -6.84 -20.29
N LEU A 151 -0.12 -6.66 -20.65
CA LEU A 151 0.32 -6.49 -22.02
C LEU A 151 0.08 -7.78 -22.86
N ALA A 152 0.34 -8.94 -22.29
CA ALA A 152 0.05 -10.22 -22.96
C ALA A 152 -1.43 -10.38 -23.27
N ALA A 153 -2.31 -10.00 -22.37
CA ALA A 153 -3.76 -10.00 -22.55
C ALA A 153 -4.21 -9.08 -23.69
N TYR A 154 -3.66 -7.86 -23.75
CA TYR A 154 -3.91 -6.93 -24.85
C TYR A 154 -3.51 -7.55 -26.21
N LYS A 155 -2.30 -8.07 -26.31
CA LYS A 155 -1.79 -8.72 -27.53
C LYS A 155 -2.66 -9.92 -27.92
N GLN A 156 -3.05 -10.77 -26.98
CA GLN A 156 -3.93 -11.92 -27.22
C GLN A 156 -5.26 -11.50 -27.86
N VAL A 157 -5.93 -10.49 -27.32
CA VAL A 157 -7.24 -10.07 -27.87
C VAL A 157 -7.09 -9.49 -29.26
N LEU A 158 -6.02 -8.74 -29.56
CA LEU A 158 -5.78 -8.27 -30.92
C LEU A 158 -5.58 -9.43 -31.90
N GLU A 159 -4.81 -10.46 -31.51
CA GLU A 159 -4.61 -11.67 -32.34
C GLU A 159 -5.91 -12.43 -32.59
N GLU A 160 -6.74 -12.63 -31.56
CA GLU A 160 -8.06 -13.27 -31.68
C GLU A 160 -8.98 -12.55 -32.66
N HIS A 161 -8.84 -11.21 -32.78
CA HIS A 161 -9.64 -10.38 -33.71
C HIS A 161 -8.94 -10.10 -35.02
N ASN A 162 -7.81 -10.73 -35.34
CA ASN A 162 -7.00 -10.48 -36.50
C ASN A 162 -6.64 -8.99 -36.68
N ILE A 163 -6.36 -8.29 -35.58
CA ILE A 163 -5.84 -6.92 -35.54
C ILE A 163 -4.32 -7.00 -35.48
N PRO A 164 -3.58 -6.35 -36.38
CA PRO A 164 -2.13 -6.36 -36.38
C PRO A 164 -1.58 -5.75 -35.08
N ILE A 165 -0.60 -6.43 -34.46
CA ILE A 165 0.14 -5.88 -33.35
C ILE A 165 1.25 -4.99 -33.91
N GLU A 166 1.07 -3.68 -33.84
CA GLU A 166 2.02 -2.66 -34.25
C GLU A 166 2.74 -2.10 -33.04
N GLU A 167 4.06 -2.24 -32.95
CA GLU A 167 4.85 -1.80 -31.80
C GLU A 167 4.71 -0.29 -31.57
N ALA A 168 4.52 0.49 -32.63
CA ALA A 168 4.27 1.93 -32.53
C ALA A 168 2.93 2.29 -31.85
N ARG A 169 2.05 1.30 -31.60
CA ARG A 169 0.84 1.48 -30.79
C ARG A 169 1.03 1.14 -29.31
N ILE A 170 2.21 0.68 -28.92
CA ILE A 170 2.53 0.29 -27.56
C ILE A 170 3.56 1.28 -27.00
N TYR A 171 3.23 1.93 -25.91
CA TYR A 171 4.17 2.75 -25.15
C TYR A 171 4.59 2.01 -23.89
N HIS A 172 5.91 1.79 -23.70
CA HIS A 172 6.47 1.17 -22.51
C HIS A 172 6.70 2.21 -21.42
N GLY A 173 5.86 2.19 -20.41
CA GLY A 173 5.84 3.13 -19.30
C GLY A 173 6.37 2.54 -18.00
N THR A 174 6.17 3.29 -16.92
CA THR A 174 6.68 2.96 -15.56
C THR A 174 5.58 3.05 -14.50
N PHE A 175 4.30 2.97 -14.88
CA PHE A 175 3.11 3.19 -14.05
C PHE A 175 2.96 4.62 -13.50
N GLN A 176 3.80 5.55 -13.93
CA GLN A 176 3.80 6.90 -13.41
C GLN A 176 2.95 7.86 -14.24
N ARG A 177 2.48 8.92 -13.59
CA ARG A 177 1.66 9.96 -14.23
C ARG A 177 2.30 10.59 -15.47
N ARG A 178 3.63 10.75 -15.49
CA ARG A 178 4.37 11.33 -16.63
C ARG A 178 4.23 10.48 -17.90
N ASP A 179 4.06 9.16 -17.77
CA ASP A 179 4.00 8.23 -18.90
C ASP A 179 2.78 8.52 -19.81
N GLY A 180 1.63 8.85 -19.23
CA GLY A 180 0.43 9.13 -20.01
C GLY A 180 0.60 10.32 -20.96
N ARG A 181 1.23 11.41 -20.52
CA ARG A 181 1.51 12.56 -21.37
C ARG A 181 2.49 12.19 -22.49
N THR A 182 3.58 11.50 -22.14
CA THR A 182 4.60 11.09 -23.10
C THR A 182 4.05 10.11 -24.13
N ALA A 183 3.22 9.15 -23.70
CA ALA A 183 2.55 8.21 -24.60
C ALA A 183 1.67 8.92 -25.64
N VAL A 184 0.86 9.90 -25.21
CA VAL A 184 0.03 10.70 -26.13
C VAL A 184 0.91 11.44 -27.13
N ASP A 185 2.03 12.04 -26.70
CA ASP A 185 2.96 12.71 -27.62
C ASP A 185 3.55 11.74 -28.66
N VAL A 186 3.92 10.53 -28.25
CA VAL A 186 4.46 9.49 -29.14
C VAL A 186 3.38 9.04 -30.13
N PHE A 187 2.17 8.75 -29.66
CA PHE A 187 1.08 8.27 -30.52
C PHE A 187 0.65 9.29 -31.56
N LEU A 188 0.57 10.57 -31.19
CA LEU A 188 0.15 11.64 -32.11
C LEU A 188 1.23 12.05 -33.12
N ARG A 189 2.51 11.71 -32.86
CA ARG A 189 3.63 11.91 -33.80
C ARG A 189 3.87 10.71 -34.70
N SER A 190 3.21 9.58 -34.43
CA SER A 190 3.32 8.38 -35.24
C SER A 190 2.69 8.60 -36.63
N ASP A 191 3.23 7.95 -37.63
CA ASP A 191 2.64 7.91 -38.99
C ASP A 191 1.39 7.01 -39.08
N LEU A 192 1.04 6.32 -37.97
CA LEU A 192 -0.15 5.48 -37.93
C LEU A 192 -1.44 6.32 -37.81
N PRO A 193 -2.56 5.79 -38.32
CA PRO A 193 -3.86 6.42 -38.10
C PRO A 193 -4.16 6.62 -36.61
N MET A 194 -4.83 7.71 -36.27
CA MET A 194 -5.26 8.04 -34.92
C MET A 194 -5.91 6.82 -34.26
N PRO A 195 -5.57 6.57 -32.95
CA PRO A 195 -6.23 5.52 -32.20
C PRO A 195 -7.71 5.85 -31.97
N GLU A 196 -8.54 4.83 -31.89
CA GLU A 196 -9.96 4.92 -31.52
C GLU A 196 -10.09 4.76 -29.99
N ALA A 197 -9.15 3.99 -29.40
CA ALA A 197 -9.05 3.85 -27.95
C ALA A 197 -7.58 3.80 -27.48
N ILE A 198 -7.37 4.18 -26.22
CA ILE A 198 -6.10 4.01 -25.50
C ILE A 198 -6.39 3.24 -24.22
N VAL A 199 -5.84 2.04 -24.13
CA VAL A 199 -5.89 1.19 -22.93
C VAL A 199 -4.62 1.43 -22.11
N CYS A 200 -4.78 1.82 -20.85
CA CYS A 200 -3.66 2.04 -19.94
C CYS A 200 -3.55 0.89 -18.93
N ALA A 201 -2.33 0.48 -18.65
CA ALA A 201 -2.07 -0.59 -17.69
C ALA A 201 -2.39 -0.20 -16.25
N ASN A 202 -2.57 1.12 -15.94
CA ASN A 202 -3.15 1.57 -14.66
C ASN A 202 -3.91 2.89 -14.81
N ASP A 203 -4.65 3.27 -13.76
CA ASP A 203 -5.47 4.48 -13.73
C ASP A 203 -4.65 5.76 -13.69
N THR A 204 -3.49 5.75 -13.02
CA THR A 204 -2.60 6.92 -12.92
C THR A 204 -2.17 7.40 -14.30
N MET A 205 -1.83 6.45 -15.18
CA MET A 205 -1.51 6.76 -16.59
C MET A 205 -2.76 7.18 -17.37
N ALA A 206 -3.92 6.54 -17.13
CA ALA A 206 -5.17 6.87 -17.81
C ALA A 206 -5.63 8.31 -17.52
N VAL A 207 -5.58 8.75 -16.26
CA VAL A 207 -5.83 10.16 -15.86
C VAL A 207 -4.93 11.11 -16.65
N SER A 208 -3.65 10.78 -16.75
CA SER A 208 -2.67 11.61 -17.46
C SER A 208 -2.90 11.62 -18.98
N VAL A 209 -3.26 10.47 -19.57
CA VAL A 209 -3.64 10.36 -20.99
C VAL A 209 -4.84 11.27 -21.27
N ILE A 210 -5.91 11.19 -20.48
CA ILE A 210 -7.11 12.01 -20.67
C ILE A 210 -6.75 13.50 -20.56
N GLY A 211 -5.97 13.89 -19.54
CA GLY A 211 -5.51 15.26 -19.40
C GLY A 211 -4.70 15.75 -20.60
N ALA A 212 -3.82 14.91 -21.14
CA ALA A 212 -2.99 15.23 -22.30
C ALA A 212 -3.79 15.34 -23.61
N LEU A 213 -4.81 14.49 -23.80
CA LEU A 213 -5.73 14.56 -24.93
C LEU A 213 -6.58 15.84 -24.88
N ASN A 214 -7.19 16.12 -23.71
CA ASN A 214 -8.02 17.31 -23.50
C ASN A 214 -7.23 18.60 -23.75
N ALA A 215 -5.96 18.67 -23.30
CA ALA A 215 -5.09 19.81 -23.55
C ALA A 215 -4.81 20.07 -25.07
N ARG A 216 -5.08 19.08 -25.92
CA ARG A 216 -4.95 19.16 -27.37
C ARG A 216 -6.30 19.28 -28.10
N GLY A 217 -7.39 19.46 -27.36
CA GLY A 217 -8.73 19.57 -27.89
C GLY A 217 -9.35 18.23 -28.35
N ILE A 218 -8.73 17.10 -28.00
CA ILE A 218 -9.22 15.75 -28.29
C ILE A 218 -10.13 15.30 -27.16
N ARG A 219 -11.39 15.02 -27.45
CA ARG A 219 -12.41 14.71 -26.45
C ARG A 219 -12.39 13.22 -26.07
N VAL A 220 -12.54 12.95 -24.78
CA VAL A 220 -12.76 11.60 -24.27
C VAL A 220 -14.17 11.53 -23.68
N PRO A 221 -15.03 10.59 -24.11
CA PRO A 221 -14.82 9.51 -25.08
C PRO A 221 -15.08 9.92 -26.54
N GLY A 222 -15.46 11.16 -26.83
CA GLY A 222 -16.02 11.58 -28.11
C GLY A 222 -15.14 11.35 -29.34
N ASP A 223 -13.82 11.52 -29.22
CA ASP A 223 -12.86 11.32 -30.31
C ASP A 223 -11.96 10.10 -30.04
N ILE A 224 -11.56 9.86 -28.80
CA ILE A 224 -10.78 8.70 -28.36
C ILE A 224 -11.35 8.17 -27.05
N MET A 225 -11.59 6.87 -26.94
CA MET A 225 -11.98 6.21 -25.70
C MET A 225 -10.73 5.89 -24.87
N VAL A 226 -10.87 5.88 -23.54
CA VAL A 226 -9.75 5.58 -22.64
C VAL A 226 -10.21 4.62 -21.55
N SER A 227 -9.34 3.66 -21.18
CA SER A 227 -9.51 2.85 -19.98
C SER A 227 -8.22 2.79 -19.16
N GLY A 228 -8.38 2.58 -17.86
CA GLY A 228 -7.32 2.32 -16.91
C GLY A 228 -7.40 0.90 -16.35
N PHE A 229 -6.79 0.74 -15.16
CA PHE A 229 -6.78 -0.48 -14.36
C PHE A 229 -6.56 -0.08 -12.90
N ASP A 230 -7.09 -0.83 -11.92
CA ASP A 230 -7.05 -0.70 -10.46
C ASP A 230 -8.30 -0.04 -9.84
N ASN A 231 -9.10 0.70 -10.61
CA ASN A 231 -10.31 1.41 -10.17
C ASN A 231 -10.06 2.30 -8.94
N THR A 232 -9.00 3.08 -9.01
CA THR A 232 -8.55 3.97 -7.94
C THR A 232 -9.57 5.08 -7.66
N TYR A 233 -9.46 5.69 -6.46
CA TYR A 233 -10.27 6.85 -6.10
C TYR A 233 -10.23 7.95 -7.18
N ASN A 234 -9.04 8.26 -7.69
CA ASN A 234 -8.87 9.27 -8.74
C ASN A 234 -9.62 8.90 -10.02
N ALA A 235 -9.62 7.63 -10.42
CA ALA A 235 -10.32 7.16 -11.61
C ALA A 235 -11.84 7.29 -11.48
N ARG A 236 -12.38 6.93 -10.30
CA ARG A 236 -13.82 7.01 -9.99
C ARG A 236 -14.34 8.45 -9.89
N ASN A 237 -13.46 9.40 -9.54
CA ASN A 237 -13.83 10.81 -9.32
C ASN A 237 -13.30 11.74 -10.40
N TYR A 238 -12.68 11.22 -11.45
CA TYR A 238 -12.24 11.99 -12.61
C TYR A 238 -13.43 12.32 -13.52
N ALA A 239 -13.30 13.34 -14.35
CA ALA A 239 -14.28 13.70 -15.36
C ALA A 239 -13.62 13.70 -16.75
N PRO A 240 -14.00 12.74 -17.63
CA PRO A 240 -14.98 11.65 -17.45
C PRO A 240 -14.51 10.56 -16.50
N GLU A 241 -15.45 9.91 -15.77
CA GLU A 241 -15.16 8.74 -14.92
C GLU A 241 -14.46 7.65 -15.75
N ILE A 242 -13.36 7.13 -15.23
CA ILE A 242 -12.50 6.22 -16.01
C ILE A 242 -13.00 4.79 -15.94
N SER A 243 -13.23 4.18 -17.12
CA SER A 243 -13.46 2.76 -17.24
C SER A 243 -12.23 2.00 -16.78
N SER A 244 -12.39 1.09 -15.83
CA SER A 244 -11.26 0.47 -15.13
C SER A 244 -11.61 -0.92 -14.60
N VAL A 245 -10.70 -1.56 -13.88
CA VAL A 245 -10.90 -2.86 -13.26
C VAL A 245 -10.86 -2.73 -11.75
N ALA A 246 -11.95 -3.09 -11.09
CA ALA A 246 -12.02 -3.09 -9.64
C ALA A 246 -11.28 -4.30 -9.04
N ARG A 247 -10.27 -4.03 -8.23
CA ARG A 247 -9.55 -5.05 -7.46
C ARG A 247 -10.28 -5.31 -6.13
N PRO A 248 -10.47 -6.58 -5.73
CA PRO A 248 -11.17 -6.90 -4.49
C PRO A 248 -10.23 -6.81 -3.26
N LEU A 249 -9.60 -5.64 -3.04
CA LEU A 249 -8.52 -5.47 -2.06
C LEU A 249 -8.95 -5.79 -0.62
N GLY A 250 -10.12 -5.34 -0.19
CA GLY A 250 -10.67 -5.69 1.12
C GLY A 250 -10.90 -7.20 1.27
N GLN A 251 -11.33 -7.88 0.19
CA GLN A 251 -11.48 -9.33 0.20
C GLN A 251 -10.11 -10.04 0.27
N CYS A 252 -9.05 -9.47 -0.34
CA CYS A 252 -7.69 -9.98 -0.20
C CYS A 252 -7.26 -9.98 1.28
N GLY A 253 -7.48 -8.87 1.99
CA GLY A 253 -7.16 -8.75 3.41
C GLY A 253 -7.94 -9.72 4.29
N ALA A 254 -9.25 -9.80 4.10
CA ALA A 254 -10.10 -10.74 4.83
C ALA A 254 -9.73 -12.21 4.55
N LEU A 255 -9.46 -12.56 3.28
CA LEU A 255 -9.03 -13.90 2.90
C LEU A 255 -7.65 -14.24 3.50
N ALA A 256 -6.72 -13.30 3.58
CA ALA A 256 -5.43 -13.53 4.22
C ALA A 256 -5.59 -13.96 5.69
N CYS A 257 -6.44 -13.26 6.43
CA CYS A 257 -6.78 -13.65 7.81
C CYS A 257 -7.50 -14.99 7.86
N GLN A 258 -8.44 -15.27 6.95
CA GLN A 258 -9.16 -16.53 6.89
C GLN A 258 -8.22 -17.71 6.64
N LEU A 259 -7.20 -17.57 5.79
CA LEU A 259 -6.21 -18.61 5.52
C LEU A 259 -5.39 -18.92 6.77
N LEU A 260 -4.96 -17.92 7.50
CA LEU A 260 -4.26 -18.09 8.79
C LEU A 260 -5.18 -18.75 9.82
N TYR A 261 -6.42 -18.29 9.93
CA TYR A 261 -7.42 -18.85 10.84
C TYR A 261 -7.66 -20.34 10.56
N ASN A 262 -7.80 -20.71 9.29
CA ASN A 262 -7.95 -22.09 8.87
C ASN A 262 -6.71 -22.93 9.19
N ALA A 263 -5.51 -22.39 8.97
CA ALA A 263 -4.26 -23.06 9.30
C ALA A 263 -4.15 -23.38 10.80
N TRP A 264 -4.54 -22.46 11.67
CA TRP A 264 -4.57 -22.69 13.13
C TRP A 264 -5.53 -23.79 13.57
N HIS A 265 -6.58 -24.02 12.77
CA HIS A 265 -7.60 -25.06 13.07
C HIS A 265 -7.37 -26.34 12.29
N GLY A 266 -6.24 -26.45 11.57
CA GLY A 266 -5.91 -27.65 10.79
C GLY A 266 -6.86 -27.91 9.61
N VAL A 267 -7.53 -26.86 9.11
CA VAL A 267 -8.43 -26.99 7.95
C VAL A 267 -7.60 -27.08 6.67
N PRO A 268 -7.73 -28.14 5.88
CA PRO A 268 -7.02 -28.27 4.61
C PRO A 268 -7.42 -27.16 3.63
N GLN A 269 -6.43 -26.57 2.96
CA GLN A 269 -6.68 -25.49 2.00
C GLN A 269 -5.62 -25.50 0.90
N THR A 270 -5.96 -24.93 -0.26
CA THR A 270 -5.02 -24.75 -1.36
C THR A 270 -3.99 -23.68 -0.98
N ARG A 271 -2.79 -23.78 -1.55
CA ARG A 271 -1.73 -22.79 -1.29
C ARG A 271 -1.97 -21.46 -2.01
N VAL A 272 -2.46 -21.51 -3.25
CA VAL A 272 -2.65 -20.33 -4.11
C VAL A 272 -4.14 -20.06 -4.30
N HIS A 273 -4.54 -18.85 -4.04
CA HIS A 273 -5.90 -18.35 -4.21
C HIS A 273 -5.90 -17.20 -5.23
N LYS A 274 -6.63 -17.37 -6.32
CA LYS A 274 -6.85 -16.31 -7.30
C LYS A 274 -8.20 -15.67 -7.07
N LEU A 275 -8.23 -14.37 -6.91
CA LEU A 275 -9.45 -13.58 -6.83
C LEU A 275 -9.76 -12.96 -8.20
N GLU A 276 -11.02 -13.05 -8.57
CA GLU A 276 -11.51 -12.42 -9.80
C GLU A 276 -11.60 -10.91 -9.62
N MET A 277 -11.24 -10.19 -10.66
CA MET A 277 -11.41 -8.75 -10.76
C MET A 277 -12.60 -8.44 -11.65
N GLN A 278 -13.26 -7.32 -11.39
CA GLN A 278 -14.45 -6.92 -12.13
C GLN A 278 -14.20 -5.64 -12.94
N PRO A 279 -14.30 -5.68 -14.27
CA PRO A 279 -14.26 -4.47 -15.08
C PRO A 279 -15.48 -3.60 -14.80
N ARG A 280 -15.26 -2.29 -14.79
CA ARG A 280 -16.29 -1.26 -14.69
C ARG A 280 -16.19 -0.36 -15.90
N PHE A 281 -17.22 -0.38 -16.73
CA PHE A 281 -17.30 0.44 -17.93
C PHE A 281 -18.13 1.68 -17.64
N THR A 282 -17.50 2.85 -17.80
CA THR A 282 -18.04 4.14 -17.36
C THR A 282 -17.95 5.19 -18.48
N GLU A 283 -17.88 6.46 -18.11
CA GLU A 283 -17.94 7.57 -19.06
C GLU A 283 -16.80 7.58 -20.09
N SER A 284 -15.58 7.21 -19.70
CA SER A 284 -14.40 7.33 -20.55
C SER A 284 -14.37 6.36 -21.73
N CYS A 285 -15.19 5.29 -21.71
CA CYS A 285 -15.46 4.44 -22.88
C CYS A 285 -16.83 4.71 -23.51
N GLY A 286 -17.60 5.67 -22.99
CA GLY A 286 -18.92 6.02 -23.50
C GLY A 286 -20.08 5.15 -23.01
N CYS A 287 -19.84 4.20 -22.08
CA CYS A 287 -20.85 3.27 -21.58
C CYS A 287 -21.52 3.69 -20.27
N GLY A 288 -20.97 4.67 -19.58
CA GLY A 288 -21.48 5.14 -18.30
C GLY A 288 -22.82 5.84 -18.40
N ALA A 289 -23.70 5.61 -17.42
CA ALA A 289 -24.89 6.43 -17.26
C ALA A 289 -24.46 7.85 -16.85
N HIS A 290 -25.03 8.86 -17.49
CA HIS A 290 -24.85 10.24 -17.10
C HIS A 290 -25.45 10.46 -15.70
N TYR A 291 -24.62 10.62 -14.70
CA TYR A 291 -25.01 10.87 -13.33
C TYR A 291 -25.55 12.30 -13.16
N CYS A 292 -26.82 12.55 -13.50
CA CYS A 292 -27.45 13.84 -13.24
C CYS A 292 -27.75 14.10 -11.75
N ASP A 293 -27.92 13.06 -10.94
CA ASP A 293 -28.29 13.22 -9.51
C ASP A 293 -27.10 13.30 -8.55
N THR A 294 -25.90 13.01 -9.01
CA THR A 294 -24.71 12.85 -8.18
C THR A 294 -23.86 14.11 -7.99
N ILE A 295 -24.12 15.21 -8.71
CA ILE A 295 -23.32 16.44 -8.53
C ILE A 295 -23.41 16.95 -7.09
N ARG A 296 -24.56 16.80 -6.44
CA ARG A 296 -24.73 17.22 -5.04
C ARG A 296 -24.01 16.28 -4.08
N ASP A 297 -24.13 14.98 -4.28
CA ASP A 297 -23.48 13.95 -3.44
C ASP A 297 -21.96 13.95 -3.69
N PHE A 298 -21.53 14.12 -4.93
CA PHE A 298 -20.12 14.31 -5.31
C PHE A 298 -19.52 15.57 -4.65
N LYS A 299 -20.19 16.71 -4.73
CA LYS A 299 -19.72 17.93 -4.07
C LYS A 299 -19.62 17.78 -2.56
N LYS A 300 -20.61 17.10 -1.95
CA LYS A 300 -20.62 16.83 -0.52
C LYS A 300 -19.49 15.90 -0.11
N HIS A 301 -19.28 14.82 -0.87
CA HIS A 301 -18.22 13.86 -0.63
C HIS A 301 -16.82 14.47 -0.85
N ASN A 302 -16.61 15.19 -1.96
CA ASN A 302 -15.35 15.92 -2.20
C ASN A 302 -15.09 16.99 -1.15
N TYR A 303 -16.12 17.70 -0.71
CA TYR A 303 -15.96 18.67 0.37
C TYR A 303 -15.49 17.98 1.65
N GLN A 304 -16.10 16.86 2.01
CA GLN A 304 -15.72 16.10 3.21
C GLN A 304 -14.26 15.62 3.12
N ILE A 305 -13.85 15.05 1.99
CA ILE A 305 -12.46 14.60 1.79
C ILE A 305 -11.48 15.77 1.85
N GLN A 306 -11.83 16.92 1.25
CA GLN A 306 -10.97 18.09 1.33
C GLN A 306 -10.85 18.64 2.75
N GLU A 307 -11.94 18.61 3.50
CA GLU A 307 -11.95 19.00 4.92
C GLU A 307 -11.08 18.04 5.75
N ASP A 308 -11.27 16.73 5.59
CA ASP A 308 -10.48 15.71 6.31
C ASP A 308 -8.99 15.86 5.97
N PHE A 309 -8.63 16.00 4.69
CA PHE A 309 -7.26 16.22 4.25
C PHE A 309 -6.66 17.54 4.78
N ASN A 310 -7.45 18.62 4.82
CA ASN A 310 -7.00 19.89 5.38
C ASN A 310 -6.77 19.83 6.88
N VAL A 311 -7.60 19.05 7.60
CA VAL A 311 -7.42 18.80 9.04
C VAL A 311 -6.13 18.04 9.28
N ASP A 312 -5.87 16.98 8.52
CA ASP A 312 -4.65 16.17 8.65
C ASP A 312 -3.38 16.98 8.33
N ILE A 313 -3.38 17.75 7.23
CA ILE A 313 -2.25 18.65 6.90
C ILE A 313 -2.06 19.72 7.99
N SER A 314 -3.15 20.28 8.51
CA SER A 314 -3.07 21.28 9.57
C SER A 314 -2.48 20.69 10.85
N LEU A 315 -2.88 19.47 11.21
CA LEU A 315 -2.34 18.73 12.35
C LEU A 315 -0.83 18.47 12.17
N LEU A 316 -0.44 17.92 11.01
CA LEU A 316 0.97 17.64 10.69
C LEU A 316 1.81 18.93 10.70
N SER A 317 1.29 20.02 10.13
CA SER A 317 2.00 21.32 10.12
C SER A 317 2.17 21.90 11.53
N ARG A 318 1.12 21.83 12.36
CA ARG A 318 1.19 22.28 13.76
C ARG A 318 2.18 21.43 14.56
N MET A 319 2.13 20.11 14.39
CA MET A 319 3.07 19.20 15.02
C MET A 319 4.51 19.53 14.62
N ALA A 320 4.79 19.68 13.32
CA ALA A 320 6.12 20.01 12.84
C ALA A 320 6.64 21.32 13.43
N CYS A 321 5.81 22.40 13.46
CA CYS A 321 6.18 23.66 14.05
C CYS A 321 6.45 23.54 15.57
N SER A 322 5.55 22.91 16.31
CA SER A 322 5.71 22.74 17.78
C SER A 322 6.97 21.95 18.13
N LEU A 323 7.29 20.88 17.37
CA LEU A 323 8.48 20.08 17.62
C LEU A 323 9.79 20.82 17.28
N VAL A 324 9.76 21.69 16.25
CA VAL A 324 10.93 22.53 15.89
C VAL A 324 11.19 23.63 16.93
N GLU A 325 10.17 24.14 17.59
CA GLU A 325 10.27 25.17 18.63
C GLU A 325 10.78 24.63 19.98
N CYS A 326 10.75 23.32 20.21
CA CYS A 326 11.21 22.71 21.44
C CYS A 326 12.72 22.91 21.65
N ALA A 327 13.11 23.50 22.76
CA ALA A 327 14.50 23.77 23.11
C ALA A 327 15.18 22.60 23.85
N ASN A 328 14.42 21.68 24.39
CA ASN A 328 14.92 20.54 25.16
C ASN A 328 13.98 19.33 25.05
N TYR A 329 14.46 18.20 25.55
CA TYR A 329 13.76 16.92 25.47
C TYR A 329 12.40 16.93 26.23
N GLU A 330 12.30 17.61 27.35
CA GLU A 330 11.07 17.66 28.15
C GLU A 330 9.96 18.39 27.41
N GLU A 331 10.29 19.53 26.79
CA GLU A 331 9.36 20.27 25.91
C GLU A 331 8.90 19.43 24.71
N TYR A 332 9.81 18.65 24.12
CA TYR A 332 9.51 17.76 23.02
C TYR A 332 8.48 16.67 23.40
N ILE A 333 8.66 16.06 24.59
CA ILE A 333 7.70 15.07 25.10
C ILE A 333 6.34 15.70 25.42
N GLU A 334 6.30 16.90 25.99
CA GLU A 334 5.04 17.59 26.27
C GLU A 334 4.31 17.96 24.97
N ALA A 335 5.02 18.45 23.95
CA ALA A 335 4.42 18.73 22.64
C ALA A 335 3.82 17.47 22.00
N LEU A 336 4.51 16.32 22.08
CA LEU A 336 3.97 15.06 21.57
C LEU A 336 2.70 14.62 22.28
N LYS A 337 2.55 14.85 23.59
CA LYS A 337 1.34 14.48 24.33
C LYS A 337 0.08 15.18 23.77
N GLU A 338 0.20 16.45 23.39
CA GLU A 338 -0.92 17.18 22.79
C GLU A 338 -1.39 16.51 21.51
N PHE A 339 -0.45 16.14 20.62
CA PHE A 339 -0.79 15.50 19.33
C PHE A 339 -1.32 14.09 19.49
N VAL A 340 -0.82 13.31 20.45
CA VAL A 340 -1.36 11.98 20.75
C VAL A 340 -2.85 12.06 21.10
N LEU A 341 -3.26 13.06 21.87
CA LEU A 341 -4.68 13.25 22.20
C LEU A 341 -5.52 13.68 21.00
N GLU A 342 -4.98 14.49 20.10
CA GLU A 342 -5.68 14.93 18.89
C GLU A 342 -5.86 13.82 17.86
N THR A 343 -4.96 12.83 17.80
CA THR A 343 -5.07 11.69 16.87
C THR A 343 -6.14 10.68 17.26
N ASN A 344 -6.75 10.80 18.44
CA ASN A 344 -7.71 9.83 18.99
C ASN A 344 -7.18 8.39 19.01
N CYS A 345 -5.86 8.19 19.09
CA CYS A 345 -5.31 6.85 19.21
C CYS A 345 -5.63 6.27 20.60
N GLU A 346 -5.92 4.98 20.65
CA GLU A 346 -6.18 4.26 21.90
C GLU A 346 -4.87 4.03 22.66
N GLU A 347 -3.80 3.79 21.91
CA GLU A 347 -2.48 3.51 22.44
C GLU A 347 -1.38 4.16 21.59
N PHE A 348 -0.37 4.70 22.26
CA PHE A 348 0.82 5.28 21.64
C PHE A 348 2.07 4.97 22.43
N TYR A 349 3.15 4.59 21.75
CA TYR A 349 4.44 4.30 22.36
C TYR A 349 5.57 4.94 21.55
N LEU A 350 6.30 5.87 22.16
CA LEU A 350 7.55 6.39 21.63
C LEU A 350 8.69 5.50 22.13
N CYS A 351 9.30 4.71 21.23
CA CYS A 351 10.41 3.84 21.58
C CYS A 351 11.70 4.38 20.96
N LEU A 352 12.70 4.60 21.77
CA LEU A 352 14.01 5.10 21.34
C LEU A 352 15.11 4.10 21.68
N CYS A 353 16.10 3.96 20.80
CA CYS A 353 17.32 3.23 21.09
C CYS A 353 18.08 3.90 22.26
N GLU A 354 18.61 3.11 23.18
CA GLU A 354 19.33 3.61 24.36
C GLU A 354 20.50 4.54 23.98
N ASN A 355 21.22 4.26 22.89
CA ASN A 355 22.34 5.07 22.44
C ASN A 355 21.91 6.42 21.80
N TRP A 356 20.66 6.59 21.44
CA TRP A 356 20.15 7.84 20.85
C TRP A 356 20.09 8.97 21.87
N LEU A 357 19.84 8.64 23.14
CA LEU A 357 19.79 9.58 24.27
C LEU A 357 21.15 9.81 24.95
N GLY A 358 22.21 9.18 24.46
CA GLY A 358 23.52 9.16 25.11
C GLY A 358 24.17 10.51 25.46
N ASN A 359 23.61 11.63 25.01
CA ASN A 359 24.04 12.97 25.37
C ASN A 359 22.91 13.83 26.00
N ALA A 360 21.69 13.33 26.12
CA ALA A 360 20.52 14.10 26.54
C ALA A 360 20.03 13.76 27.95
N LEU A 361 20.39 12.61 28.50
CA LEU A 361 20.09 12.25 29.89
C LEU A 361 21.27 12.60 30.79
N PRO A 362 21.04 13.11 32.03
CA PRO A 362 22.11 13.32 32.99
C PRO A 362 22.81 12.00 33.26
N ALA A 363 24.12 11.98 33.02
CA ALA A 363 24.99 10.83 33.15
C ALA A 363 24.82 10.14 34.52
N THR A 364 24.11 9.03 34.56
CA THR A 364 24.37 8.01 35.57
C THR A 364 25.57 7.21 35.08
N GLN A 365 26.73 7.69 35.51
CA GLN A 365 28.04 7.07 35.59
C GLN A 365 28.23 5.74 34.83
N ALA A 366 28.60 5.83 33.55
CA ALA A 366 29.62 5.04 32.85
C ALA A 366 29.74 5.56 31.41
N GLU A 367 30.90 6.12 31.07
CA GLU A 367 31.21 6.39 29.66
C GLU A 367 31.23 5.05 28.92
N PRO A 368 30.43 4.87 27.83
CA PRO A 368 30.56 3.67 27.03
C PRO A 368 31.89 3.73 26.27
N ASP A 369 32.67 2.68 26.36
CA ASP A 369 33.88 2.46 25.58
C ASP A 369 33.51 2.53 24.07
N PRO A 370 34.07 3.47 23.27
CA PRO A 370 33.76 3.62 21.86
C PRO A 370 34.03 2.35 21.02
N SER A 371 34.83 1.42 21.54
CA SER A 371 35.12 0.15 20.87
C SER A 371 34.01 -0.90 21.00
N THR A 372 33.01 -0.68 21.87
CA THR A 372 31.90 -1.60 22.13
C THR A 372 30.57 -1.16 21.53
N ALA A 373 30.47 0.07 21.00
CA ALA A 373 29.21 0.63 20.49
C ALA A 373 28.59 -0.20 19.34
N ASP A 374 29.42 -0.73 18.43
CA ASP A 374 28.95 -1.54 17.30
C ASP A 374 28.58 -2.99 17.69
N ALA A 375 29.08 -3.50 18.81
CA ALA A 375 28.85 -4.89 19.23
C ALA A 375 27.49 -5.08 19.96
N CYS A 376 26.80 -3.98 20.29
CA CYS A 376 25.57 -4.00 21.09
C CYS A 376 24.27 -3.89 20.28
N LEU A 377 24.36 -3.82 18.94
CA LEU A 377 23.17 -3.69 18.11
C LEU A 377 22.60 -5.06 17.71
N ILE A 378 21.32 -5.28 18.02
CA ILE A 378 20.53 -6.40 17.50
C ILE A 378 19.70 -5.88 16.33
N HIS A 379 20.05 -6.28 15.10
CA HIS A 379 19.36 -5.84 13.88
C HIS A 379 19.23 -4.31 13.72
N GLY A 380 20.23 -3.54 14.17
CA GLY A 380 20.23 -2.08 14.11
C GLY A 380 19.61 -1.39 15.31
N TYR A 381 19.12 -2.14 16.30
CA TYR A 381 18.59 -1.62 17.56
C TYR A 381 19.54 -1.93 18.72
N THR A 382 19.55 -1.08 19.75
CA THR A 382 20.20 -1.41 21.01
C THR A 382 19.47 -2.55 21.72
N GLN A 383 20.17 -3.31 22.55
CA GLN A 383 19.58 -4.41 23.33
C GLN A 383 18.41 -3.94 24.21
N ARG A 384 18.50 -2.72 24.70
CA ARG A 384 17.44 -2.07 25.48
C ARG A 384 16.86 -0.92 24.67
N MET A 385 15.55 -0.79 24.74
CA MET A 385 14.78 0.31 24.19
C MET A 385 14.20 1.12 25.35
N LEU A 386 14.26 2.43 25.23
CA LEU A 386 13.63 3.35 26.17
C LEU A 386 12.26 3.74 25.65
N VAL A 387 11.27 3.83 26.54
CA VAL A 387 9.92 4.33 26.24
C VAL A 387 9.72 5.64 27.00
N PRO A 388 10.20 6.75 26.45
CA PRO A 388 10.08 8.04 27.11
C PRO A 388 8.65 8.53 27.22
N LEU A 389 7.77 8.06 26.35
CA LEU A 389 6.36 8.41 26.36
C LEU A 389 5.54 7.21 25.91
N SER A 390 4.56 6.87 26.72
CA SER A 390 3.49 5.95 26.37
C SER A 390 2.14 6.52 26.76
N TYR A 391 1.10 6.15 25.99
CA TYR A 391 -0.29 6.47 26.26
C TYR A 391 -1.13 5.22 26.08
N TYR A 392 -1.83 4.81 27.11
CA TYR A 392 -2.79 3.69 27.07
C TYR A 392 -3.75 3.79 28.26
N GLU A 393 -4.92 3.20 28.14
CA GLU A 393 -6.00 3.31 29.14
C GLU A 393 -6.32 4.78 29.53
N GLY A 394 -6.17 5.71 28.57
CA GLY A 394 -6.43 7.13 28.80
C GLY A 394 -5.38 7.85 29.67
N LYS A 395 -4.19 7.29 29.84
CA LYS A 395 -3.14 7.86 30.70
C LYS A 395 -1.79 7.87 30.02
N PHE A 396 -1.07 8.99 30.20
CA PHE A 396 0.36 9.06 29.84
C PHE A 396 1.24 8.47 30.94
N ARG A 397 2.28 7.78 30.48
CA ARG A 397 3.36 7.25 31.35
C ARG A 397 4.71 7.56 30.71
N CYS A 398 5.75 7.68 31.52
CA CYS A 398 7.11 8.01 31.09
C CYS A 398 8.11 7.09 31.77
N HIS A 399 9.30 6.93 31.15
CA HIS A 399 10.47 6.26 31.72
C HIS A 399 10.34 4.75 31.93
N GLU A 400 9.76 4.06 30.95
CA GLU A 400 9.82 2.60 30.87
C GLU A 400 10.95 2.16 29.94
N ASP A 401 11.43 0.94 30.11
CA ASP A 401 12.39 0.33 29.20
C ASP A 401 12.07 -1.15 28.98
N PHE A 402 12.51 -1.69 27.86
CA PHE A 402 12.33 -3.10 27.55
C PHE A 402 13.49 -3.65 26.71
N HIS A 403 13.66 -4.95 26.70
CA HIS A 403 14.61 -5.60 25.81
C HIS A 403 14.05 -5.70 24.39
N VAL A 404 14.85 -5.41 23.37
CA VAL A 404 14.40 -5.25 21.98
C VAL A 404 13.68 -6.49 21.41
N ASP A 405 14.07 -7.68 21.83
CA ASP A 405 13.42 -8.94 21.42
C ASP A 405 12.05 -9.18 22.08
N GLN A 406 11.61 -8.30 22.97
CA GLN A 406 10.30 -8.35 23.59
C GLN A 406 9.20 -7.63 22.77
N MET A 407 9.53 -6.91 21.72
CA MET A 407 8.64 -6.08 20.89
C MET A 407 8.00 -4.90 21.65
N LEU A 408 7.48 -5.15 22.84
CA LEU A 408 6.81 -4.17 23.70
C LEU A 408 7.23 -4.39 25.16
N PRO A 409 7.20 -3.37 26.01
CA PRO A 409 7.44 -3.51 27.44
C PRO A 409 6.59 -4.62 28.06
N ALA A 410 7.17 -5.37 29.01
CA ALA A 410 6.50 -6.52 29.62
C ALA A 410 5.13 -6.18 30.26
N LEU A 411 4.97 -4.93 30.70
CA LEU A 411 3.72 -4.43 31.28
C LEU A 411 2.54 -4.54 30.29
N TYR A 412 2.78 -4.34 29.00
CA TYR A 412 1.76 -4.37 27.94
C TYR A 412 1.36 -5.78 27.52
N ARG A 413 2.17 -6.78 27.86
CA ARG A 413 1.84 -8.18 27.61
C ARG A 413 0.79 -8.74 28.55
N GLN A 414 0.55 -8.06 29.68
CA GLN A 414 -0.40 -8.48 30.72
C GLN A 414 -1.75 -7.81 30.62
N VAL A 415 -1.85 -6.74 29.85
CA VAL A 415 -3.12 -6.06 29.57
C VAL A 415 -3.77 -6.78 28.42
N ASP A 416 -4.97 -7.31 28.62
CA ASP A 416 -5.85 -7.75 27.53
C ASP A 416 -6.13 -6.49 26.67
N HIS A 417 -5.42 -6.33 25.57
CA HIS A 417 -5.71 -5.31 24.58
C HIS A 417 -7.04 -5.67 23.96
N MET A 418 -8.09 -5.33 24.68
CA MET A 418 -9.45 -5.50 24.22
C MET A 418 -10.03 -4.16 23.85
N ARG A 419 -10.33 -4.02 22.66
CA ARG A 419 -11.63 -3.59 22.06
C ARG A 419 -11.45 -2.95 20.74
#